data_e8d32ba8998172062344174402760f30
#
_entry.id   e8d32ba8998172062344174402760f30
#
_cell.length_a   1.000
_cell.length_b   1.000
_cell.length_c   1.000
_cell.angle_alpha   90.00
_cell.angle_beta   90.00
_cell.angle_gamma   90.00
#
_symmetry.space_group_name_H-M   'P 1'
#
loop_
_entity.id
_entity.type
_entity.pdbx_description
1 polymer ?
#
loop_
_entity_poly.entity_id
_entity_poly.type
_entity_poly.pdbx_seq_one_letter_code
_entity_poly.pdbx_strand_id
1 'polypeptide(L)'
;MGEFSVGQAVTRLEDPRLLRGQGRFLDDMVFGRQTYAAIVRSPHAHADIRAIDATAALAALGVHAVLTGADYRADGLGPIPSMPPYKKRDGSSMFVPDRPAIAVERVRNVGYPVAVVVAETAEQAKDAAELVDVAYDILPAVVSAYDAAQRGAPQLYDDCPGNEAYFYEAGDAAVTDAAFAKADYIVEQHLVINRVTANALEPRGVVGEYDHGTGRYTLNCGFQRPYFFRKDIAAIALKIPEPQLRLITGDIGGS
;
A
#
# COMPACT_ATOMS: atom_id res chain seq x y z
N MET A 1 26.62 -40.77 8.75
CA MET A 1 26.49 -39.61 7.85
C MET A 1 25.35 -38.79 8.36
N GLY A 2 25.61 -37.56 8.74
CA GLY A 2 24.59 -36.69 9.29
C GLY A 2 23.47 -36.43 8.30
N GLU A 3 22.26 -36.69 8.73
CA GLU A 3 21.05 -36.41 7.97
C GLU A 3 20.82 -34.90 8.05
N PHE A 4 21.17 -34.16 6.98
CA PHE A 4 20.98 -32.72 6.95
C PHE A 4 19.84 -32.33 6.00
N SER A 5 18.78 -31.90 6.62
CA SER A 5 17.74 -30.95 6.26
C SER A 5 16.90 -31.18 5.00
N VAL A 6 17.39 -31.61 3.88
CA VAL A 6 16.54 -31.80 2.68
C VAL A 6 15.66 -33.05 2.88
N GLY A 7 14.33 -32.82 2.89
CA GLY A 7 13.33 -33.87 3.09
C GLY A 7 13.05 -34.24 4.56
N GLN A 8 13.62 -33.54 5.53
CA GLN A 8 13.37 -33.76 6.95
C GLN A 8 12.36 -32.75 7.52
N ALA A 9 11.55 -33.21 8.49
CA ALA A 9 10.64 -32.37 9.24
C ALA A 9 11.40 -31.55 10.30
N VAL A 10 12.12 -30.53 9.88
CA VAL A 10 12.81 -29.62 10.80
C VAL A 10 11.82 -28.59 11.35
N THR A 11 11.64 -28.55 12.66
CA THR A 11 10.79 -27.56 13.32
C THR A 11 11.46 -26.18 13.28
N ARG A 12 10.67 -25.12 13.15
CA ARG A 12 11.18 -23.74 13.24
C ARG A 12 11.58 -23.43 14.68
N LEU A 13 12.59 -22.60 14.84
CA LEU A 13 13.09 -22.20 16.17
C LEU A 13 12.05 -21.43 16.96
N GLU A 14 11.15 -20.71 16.28
CA GLU A 14 10.09 -19.89 16.88
C GLU A 14 8.88 -20.70 17.35
N ASP A 15 8.64 -21.90 16.78
CA ASP A 15 7.43 -22.68 17.06
C ASP A 15 7.16 -22.90 18.56
N PRO A 16 8.13 -23.29 19.41
CA PRO A 16 7.88 -23.48 20.83
C PRO A 16 7.40 -22.22 21.56
N ARG A 17 7.87 -21.04 21.14
CA ARG A 17 7.49 -19.75 21.70
C ARG A 17 6.09 -19.34 21.22
N LEU A 18 5.84 -19.43 19.92
CA LEU A 18 4.55 -19.05 19.32
C LEU A 18 3.41 -19.95 19.79
N LEU A 19 3.64 -21.26 19.89
CA LEU A 19 2.64 -22.23 20.38
C LEU A 19 2.27 -22.04 21.87
N ARG A 20 3.10 -21.34 22.64
CA ARG A 20 2.82 -20.99 24.04
C ARG A 20 2.17 -19.62 24.20
N GLY A 21 1.79 -18.95 23.11
CA GLY A 21 1.22 -17.60 23.15
C GLY A 21 2.24 -16.51 23.53
N GLN A 22 3.52 -16.75 23.30
CA GLN A 22 4.61 -15.80 23.60
C GLN A 22 5.05 -15.02 22.36
N GLY A 23 4.24 -15.04 21.30
CA GLY A 23 4.39 -14.16 20.15
C GLY A 23 4.22 -12.69 20.57
N ARG A 24 4.88 -11.79 19.85
CA ARG A 24 4.75 -10.34 20.06
C ARG A 24 4.48 -9.70 18.70
N PHE A 25 3.21 -9.54 18.42
CA PHE A 25 2.71 -8.86 17.24
C PHE A 25 2.54 -7.36 17.53
N LEU A 26 2.21 -6.58 16.51
CA LEU A 26 2.16 -5.12 16.66
C LEU A 26 1.15 -4.67 17.74
N ASP A 27 -0.03 -5.28 17.77
CA ASP A 27 -1.09 -4.94 18.73
C ASP A 27 -0.77 -5.40 20.17
N ASP A 28 0.21 -6.28 20.35
CA ASP A 28 0.71 -6.67 21.69
C ASP A 28 1.70 -5.65 22.27
N MET A 29 2.13 -4.67 21.46
CA MET A 29 3.10 -3.66 21.87
C MET A 29 2.37 -2.42 22.42
N VAL A 30 2.75 -2.02 23.65
CA VAL A 30 2.22 -0.80 24.28
C VAL A 30 3.35 0.20 24.43
N PHE A 31 3.16 1.38 23.87
CA PHE A 31 4.10 2.49 23.95
C PHE A 31 3.57 3.58 24.89
N GLY A 32 4.45 4.21 25.66
CA GLY A 32 4.07 5.32 26.52
C GLY A 32 3.55 6.51 25.70
N ARG A 33 2.42 7.10 26.09
CA ARG A 33 1.78 8.23 25.41
C ARG A 33 1.42 7.94 23.95
N GLN A 34 1.08 6.70 23.64
CA GLN A 34 0.62 6.29 22.32
C GLN A 34 -0.72 6.95 22.01
N THR A 35 -0.84 7.46 20.77
CA THR A 35 -2.10 7.87 20.16
C THR A 35 -2.49 6.87 19.09
N TYR A 36 -3.74 6.95 18.62
CA TYR A 36 -4.30 6.02 17.64
C TYR A 36 -4.74 6.78 16.41
N ALA A 37 -4.55 6.17 15.25
CA ALA A 37 -4.94 6.74 13.98
C ALA A 37 -6.05 5.92 13.32
N ALA A 38 -7.10 6.58 12.85
CA ALA A 38 -8.12 6.01 11.98
C ALA A 38 -8.04 6.65 10.59
N ILE A 39 -8.14 5.82 9.55
CA ILE A 39 -8.03 6.27 8.17
C ILE A 39 -9.41 6.42 7.57
N VAL A 40 -9.77 7.63 7.15
CA VAL A 40 -10.96 7.90 6.34
C VAL A 40 -10.66 7.46 4.91
N ARG A 41 -11.52 6.61 4.35
CA ARG A 41 -11.31 6.00 3.03
C ARG A 41 -12.41 6.36 2.06
N SER A 42 -12.04 6.58 0.81
CA SER A 42 -13.01 6.83 -0.25
C SER A 42 -13.87 5.59 -0.54
N PRO A 43 -15.20 5.74 -0.63
CA PRO A 43 -16.10 4.69 -1.14
C PRO A 43 -16.11 4.61 -2.67
N HIS A 44 -15.50 5.57 -3.38
CA HIS A 44 -15.56 5.70 -4.82
C HIS A 44 -14.31 5.13 -5.49
N ALA A 45 -14.51 4.47 -6.64
CA ALA A 45 -13.44 3.92 -7.45
C ALA A 45 -12.70 5.01 -8.25
N HIS A 46 -13.38 6.09 -8.63
CA HIS A 46 -12.82 7.23 -9.32
C HIS A 46 -13.67 8.47 -9.04
N ALA A 47 -13.08 9.46 -8.39
CA ALA A 47 -13.78 10.71 -8.07
C ALA A 47 -12.80 11.84 -7.77
N ASP A 48 -13.18 13.07 -8.09
CA ASP A 48 -12.51 14.27 -7.62
C ASP A 48 -12.97 14.60 -6.19
N ILE A 49 -12.03 14.96 -5.33
CA ILE A 49 -12.30 15.47 -3.98
C ILE A 49 -12.58 16.97 -4.12
N ARG A 50 -13.81 17.38 -3.80
CA ARG A 50 -14.21 18.80 -3.84
C ARG A 50 -13.89 19.54 -2.56
N ALA A 51 -14.20 18.89 -1.44
CA ALA A 51 -13.95 19.44 -0.12
C ALA A 51 -13.84 18.32 0.91
N ILE A 52 -13.12 18.59 1.98
CA ILE A 52 -13.07 17.76 3.18
C ILE A 52 -13.40 18.67 4.35
N ASP A 53 -14.53 18.41 5.02
CA ASP A 53 -14.90 19.11 6.26
C ASP A 53 -14.57 18.21 7.45
N ALA A 54 -13.55 18.61 8.21
CA ALA A 54 -13.11 17.94 9.41
C ALA A 54 -13.54 18.66 10.70
N THR A 55 -14.39 19.70 10.60
CA THR A 55 -14.73 20.56 11.74
C THR A 55 -15.33 19.78 12.90
N ALA A 56 -16.29 18.91 12.63
CA ALA A 56 -16.93 18.07 13.64
C ALA A 56 -15.96 17.06 14.25
N ALA A 57 -15.10 16.45 13.44
CA ALA A 57 -14.09 15.50 13.88
C ALA A 57 -13.05 16.17 14.80
N LEU A 58 -12.56 17.35 14.43
CA LEU A 58 -11.61 18.13 15.24
C LEU A 58 -12.18 18.60 16.58
N ALA A 59 -13.52 18.80 16.66
CA ALA A 59 -14.20 19.18 17.90
C ALA A 59 -14.53 17.97 18.81
N ALA A 60 -14.35 16.75 18.33
CA ALA A 60 -14.67 15.53 19.08
C ALA A 60 -13.65 15.29 20.22
N LEU A 61 -14.14 14.71 21.31
CA LEU A 61 -13.33 14.47 22.51
C LEU A 61 -12.12 13.55 22.23
N GLY A 62 -10.95 14.00 22.68
CA GLY A 62 -9.70 13.24 22.57
C GLY A 62 -9.05 13.27 21.19
N VAL A 63 -9.60 14.01 20.21
CA VAL A 63 -8.99 14.17 18.89
C VAL A 63 -7.86 15.20 18.96
N HIS A 64 -6.69 14.82 18.45
CA HIS A 64 -5.51 15.67 18.39
C HIS A 64 -5.32 16.32 17.02
N ALA A 65 -5.64 15.61 15.94
CA ALA A 65 -5.47 16.10 14.58
C ALA A 65 -6.35 15.35 13.59
N VAL A 66 -6.67 16.02 12.50
CA VAL A 66 -7.16 15.42 11.25
C VAL A 66 -6.22 15.87 10.14
N LEU A 67 -5.50 14.92 9.54
CA LEU A 67 -4.52 15.17 8.48
C LEU A 67 -5.11 14.80 7.14
N THR A 68 -5.00 15.68 6.17
CA THR A 68 -5.54 15.52 4.82
C THR A 68 -4.43 15.41 3.77
N GLY A 69 -4.79 15.19 2.51
CA GLY A 69 -3.85 15.28 1.41
C GLY A 69 -3.20 16.66 1.24
N ALA A 70 -3.87 17.73 1.66
CA ALA A 70 -3.30 19.07 1.65
C ALA A 70 -2.17 19.20 2.67
N ASP A 71 -2.35 18.68 3.88
CA ASP A 71 -1.31 18.65 4.92
C ASP A 71 -0.13 17.79 4.47
N TYR A 72 -0.40 16.61 3.89
CA TYR A 72 0.62 15.73 3.32
C TYR A 72 1.52 16.45 2.30
N ARG A 73 0.91 17.23 1.42
CA ARG A 73 1.63 18.01 0.41
C ARG A 73 2.39 19.19 1.02
N ALA A 74 1.79 19.87 1.99
CA ALA A 74 2.40 21.01 2.69
C ALA A 74 3.66 20.60 3.46
N ASP A 75 3.66 19.40 4.04
CA ASP A 75 4.83 18.79 4.71
C ASP A 75 5.91 18.33 3.72
N GLY A 76 5.69 18.47 2.43
CA GLY A 76 6.63 18.10 1.38
C GLY A 76 6.87 16.61 1.24
N LEU A 77 5.99 15.76 1.76
CA LEU A 77 6.09 14.31 1.68
C LEU A 77 5.99 13.82 0.23
N GLY A 78 6.69 12.75 -0.07
CA GLY A 78 6.77 12.20 -1.42
C GLY A 78 5.76 11.07 -1.70
N PRO A 79 5.61 10.67 -2.97
CA PRO A 79 4.66 9.63 -3.35
C PRO A 79 5.06 8.26 -2.80
N ILE A 80 4.11 7.33 -2.76
CA ILE A 80 4.40 5.91 -2.53
C ILE A 80 5.19 5.38 -3.73
N PRO A 81 6.39 4.79 -3.52
CA PRO A 81 7.21 4.33 -4.61
C PRO A 81 6.53 3.26 -5.46
N SER A 82 6.71 3.34 -6.76
CA SER A 82 6.31 2.31 -7.72
C SER A 82 7.52 1.49 -8.13
N MET A 83 7.33 0.18 -8.30
CA MET A 83 8.37 -0.75 -8.72
C MET A 83 7.83 -1.71 -9.78
N PRO A 84 8.70 -2.35 -10.57
CA PRO A 84 10.05 -2.06 -11.00
C PRO A 84 10.08 -1.17 -12.26
N PRO A 85 11.26 -0.77 -12.76
CA PRO A 85 11.38 0.11 -13.93
C PRO A 85 11.16 -0.69 -15.21
N TYR A 86 9.91 -0.90 -15.60
CA TYR A 86 9.55 -1.43 -16.91
C TYR A 86 9.59 -0.34 -17.99
N LYS A 87 9.39 -0.74 -19.23
CA LYS A 87 9.33 0.16 -20.39
C LYS A 87 7.98 0.06 -21.08
N LYS A 88 7.64 1.09 -21.85
CA LYS A 88 6.53 1.07 -22.81
C LYS A 88 6.97 0.33 -24.10
N ARG A 89 6.00 0.07 -25.00
CA ARG A 89 6.24 -0.60 -26.29
C ARG A 89 7.24 0.14 -27.19
N ASP A 90 7.29 1.45 -27.08
CA ASP A 90 8.21 2.32 -27.80
C ASP A 90 9.61 2.42 -27.16
N GLY A 91 9.87 1.70 -26.08
CA GLY A 91 11.12 1.70 -25.35
C GLY A 91 11.28 2.84 -24.36
N SER A 92 10.34 3.78 -24.27
CA SER A 92 10.34 4.85 -23.27
C SER A 92 10.08 4.30 -21.87
N SER A 93 10.32 5.13 -20.84
CA SER A 93 10.05 4.76 -19.44
C SER A 93 8.58 4.47 -19.22
N MET A 94 8.27 3.51 -18.34
CA MET A 94 6.91 3.24 -17.92
C MET A 94 6.24 4.51 -17.33
N PHE A 95 4.93 4.53 -17.39
CA PHE A 95 4.16 5.52 -16.66
C PHE A 95 4.23 5.23 -15.15
N VAL A 96 4.63 6.23 -14.38
CA VAL A 96 4.68 6.15 -12.91
C VAL A 96 3.75 7.23 -12.38
N PRO A 97 2.60 6.85 -11.80
CA PRO A 97 1.67 7.82 -11.26
C PRO A 97 2.23 8.52 -10.02
N ASP A 98 1.96 9.81 -9.87
CA ASP A 98 2.05 10.48 -8.59
C ASP A 98 0.96 9.90 -7.67
N ARG A 99 1.38 9.18 -6.64
CA ARG A 99 0.50 8.44 -5.74
C ARG A 99 0.81 8.76 -4.29
N PRO A 100 0.31 9.89 -3.78
CA PRO A 100 0.48 10.26 -2.37
C PRO A 100 -0.19 9.24 -1.45
N ALA A 101 0.30 9.10 -0.23
CA ALA A 101 -0.28 8.17 0.75
C ALA A 101 -1.70 8.58 1.17
N ILE A 102 -2.00 9.88 1.13
CA ILE A 102 -3.34 10.47 1.35
C ILE A 102 -3.71 11.22 0.07
N ALA A 103 -4.87 10.93 -0.49
CA ALA A 103 -5.34 11.57 -1.73
C ALA A 103 -5.47 13.08 -1.56
N VAL A 104 -4.98 13.83 -2.55
CA VAL A 104 -5.01 15.30 -2.53
C VAL A 104 -6.21 15.84 -3.30
N GLU A 105 -6.33 15.46 -4.56
CA GLU A 105 -7.34 16.00 -5.48
C GLU A 105 -8.30 14.93 -6.02
N ARG A 106 -7.81 13.71 -6.18
CA ARG A 106 -8.55 12.64 -6.86
C ARG A 106 -8.27 11.28 -6.26
N VAL A 107 -9.33 10.51 -6.04
CA VAL A 107 -9.24 9.09 -5.70
C VAL A 107 -9.38 8.23 -6.94
N ARG A 108 -8.62 7.14 -7.02
CA ARG A 108 -8.56 6.24 -8.19
C ARG A 108 -8.75 4.77 -7.84
N ASN A 109 -9.17 4.49 -6.63
CA ASN A 109 -9.60 3.17 -6.19
C ASN A 109 -10.46 3.28 -4.93
N VAL A 110 -11.38 2.34 -4.77
CA VAL A 110 -12.13 2.18 -3.52
C VAL A 110 -11.15 1.94 -2.37
N GLY A 111 -11.38 2.60 -1.23
CA GLY A 111 -10.52 2.47 -0.06
C GLY A 111 -9.27 3.36 -0.08
N TYR A 112 -9.10 4.24 -1.07
CA TYR A 112 -7.99 5.21 -1.06
C TYR A 112 -8.07 6.09 0.18
N PRO A 113 -6.99 6.25 0.97
CA PRO A 113 -6.97 7.15 2.12
C PRO A 113 -7.21 8.62 1.69
N VAL A 114 -8.13 9.30 2.36
CA VAL A 114 -8.45 10.72 2.08
C VAL A 114 -8.18 11.63 3.28
N ALA A 115 -8.25 11.07 4.49
CA ALA A 115 -7.82 11.75 5.71
C ALA A 115 -7.34 10.72 6.75
N VAL A 116 -6.62 11.20 7.75
CA VAL A 116 -6.20 10.41 8.92
C VAL A 116 -6.58 11.19 10.17
N VAL A 117 -7.39 10.59 11.02
CA VAL A 117 -7.77 11.14 12.32
C VAL A 117 -6.87 10.55 13.39
N VAL A 118 -6.30 11.40 14.24
CA VAL A 118 -5.42 11.00 15.34
C VAL A 118 -6.09 11.37 16.67
N ALA A 119 -6.27 10.38 17.56
CA ALA A 119 -6.93 10.59 18.86
C ALA A 119 -6.23 9.82 19.99
N GLU A 120 -6.67 10.06 21.23
CA GLU A 120 -6.12 9.43 22.45
C GLU A 120 -6.39 7.92 22.50
N THR A 121 -7.55 7.48 22.00
CA THR A 121 -7.91 6.04 21.95
C THR A 121 -8.33 5.62 20.55
N ALA A 122 -8.29 4.31 20.31
CA ALA A 122 -8.68 3.74 19.02
C ALA A 122 -10.18 3.97 18.71
N GLU A 123 -11.02 3.91 19.72
CA GLU A 123 -12.46 4.16 19.63
C GLU A 123 -12.71 5.62 19.25
N GLN A 124 -12.10 6.58 19.96
CA GLN A 124 -12.21 8.01 19.64
C GLN A 124 -11.73 8.32 18.22
N ALA A 125 -10.64 7.71 17.78
CA ALA A 125 -10.15 7.88 16.42
C ALA A 125 -11.15 7.38 15.37
N LYS A 126 -11.78 6.22 15.60
CA LYS A 126 -12.79 5.64 14.71
C LYS A 126 -14.06 6.47 14.68
N ASP A 127 -14.61 6.81 15.85
CA ASP A 127 -15.84 7.62 15.97
C ASP A 127 -15.65 8.99 15.29
N ALA A 128 -14.51 9.64 15.52
CA ALA A 128 -14.20 10.91 14.89
C ALA A 128 -13.96 10.80 13.38
N ALA A 129 -13.44 9.65 12.89
CA ALA A 129 -13.29 9.43 11.46
C ALA A 129 -14.64 9.37 10.71
N GLU A 130 -15.71 8.94 11.38
CA GLU A 130 -17.08 8.97 10.83
C GLU A 130 -17.68 10.38 10.76
N LEU A 131 -17.11 11.34 11.49
CA LEU A 131 -17.53 12.74 11.46
C LEU A 131 -16.82 13.57 10.37
N VAL A 132 -15.87 12.99 9.64
CA VAL A 132 -15.22 13.68 8.53
C VAL A 132 -16.12 13.58 7.30
N ASP A 133 -16.64 14.71 6.83
CA ASP A 133 -17.44 14.78 5.61
C ASP A 133 -16.57 15.07 4.39
N VAL A 134 -16.76 14.28 3.33
CA VAL A 134 -15.98 14.41 2.08
C VAL A 134 -16.92 14.53 0.90
N ALA A 135 -16.90 15.68 0.26
CA ALA A 135 -17.65 15.94 -0.96
C ALA A 135 -16.87 15.46 -2.19
N TYR A 136 -17.51 14.63 -3.00
CA TYR A 136 -16.92 14.05 -4.22
C TYR A 136 -17.71 14.41 -5.48
N ASP A 137 -16.97 14.60 -6.58
CA ASP A 137 -17.52 14.51 -7.93
C ASP A 137 -17.16 13.15 -8.50
N ILE A 138 -18.15 12.29 -8.68
CA ILE A 138 -17.94 10.92 -9.14
C ILE A 138 -17.61 10.92 -10.63
N LEU A 139 -16.53 10.24 -11.00
CA LEU A 139 -16.06 10.11 -12.38
C LEU A 139 -16.32 8.69 -12.90
N PRO A 140 -16.39 8.51 -14.24
CA PRO A 140 -16.43 7.18 -14.82
C PRO A 140 -15.26 6.32 -14.35
N ALA A 141 -15.55 5.09 -13.96
CA ALA A 141 -14.56 4.14 -13.45
C ALA A 141 -14.53 2.85 -14.27
N VAL A 142 -13.38 2.20 -14.32
CA VAL A 142 -13.20 0.88 -14.90
C VAL A 142 -12.41 0.02 -13.93
N VAL A 143 -12.94 -1.15 -13.57
CA VAL A 143 -12.36 -2.03 -12.54
C VAL A 143 -11.71 -3.29 -13.12
N SER A 144 -12.13 -3.72 -14.30
CA SER A 144 -11.54 -4.84 -15.02
C SER A 144 -10.31 -4.39 -15.80
N ALA A 145 -9.19 -5.11 -15.68
CA ALA A 145 -7.99 -4.82 -16.46
C ALA A 145 -8.22 -5.02 -17.97
N TYR A 146 -9.04 -6.01 -18.34
CA TYR A 146 -9.42 -6.25 -19.72
C TYR A 146 -10.21 -5.07 -20.31
N ASP A 147 -11.23 -4.60 -19.58
CA ASP A 147 -12.06 -3.49 -20.02
C ASP A 147 -11.28 -2.16 -20.04
N ALA A 148 -10.35 -1.97 -19.09
CA ALA A 148 -9.49 -0.79 -19.03
C ALA A 148 -8.57 -0.63 -20.25
N ALA A 149 -8.21 -1.74 -20.89
CA ALA A 149 -7.40 -1.74 -22.10
C ALA A 149 -8.22 -1.55 -23.39
N GLN A 150 -9.56 -1.54 -23.33
CA GLN A 150 -10.40 -1.39 -24.51
C GLN A 150 -10.42 0.07 -24.99
N ARG A 151 -10.57 0.23 -26.31
CA ARG A 151 -10.70 1.57 -26.91
C ARG A 151 -11.92 2.30 -26.35
N GLY A 152 -11.70 3.52 -25.82
CA GLY A 152 -12.78 4.34 -25.25
C GLY A 152 -13.08 4.03 -23.78
N ALA A 153 -12.30 3.15 -23.13
CA ALA A 153 -12.42 2.94 -21.71
C ALA A 153 -12.16 4.24 -20.90
N PRO A 154 -12.80 4.41 -19.75
CA PRO A 154 -12.50 5.52 -18.86
C PRO A 154 -11.01 5.56 -18.51
N GLN A 155 -10.40 6.73 -18.67
CA GLN A 155 -8.98 6.93 -18.40
C GLN A 155 -8.79 7.34 -16.93
N LEU A 156 -7.91 6.63 -16.20
CA LEU A 156 -7.67 6.91 -14.77
C LEU A 156 -6.66 8.04 -14.56
N TYR A 157 -5.68 8.17 -15.45
CA TYR A 157 -4.67 9.23 -15.43
C TYR A 157 -4.63 9.92 -16.79
N ASP A 158 -4.75 11.24 -16.80
CA ASP A 158 -4.86 12.04 -18.03
C ASP A 158 -3.60 11.90 -18.92
N ASP A 159 -2.45 11.61 -18.31
CA ASP A 159 -1.15 11.42 -18.95
C ASP A 159 -0.77 9.93 -19.18
N CYS A 160 -1.74 9.01 -19.01
CA CYS A 160 -1.58 7.57 -19.29
C CYS A 160 -2.59 7.08 -20.34
N PRO A 161 -2.42 7.43 -21.63
CA PRO A 161 -3.35 7.05 -22.68
C PRO A 161 -3.58 5.54 -22.74
N GLY A 162 -4.87 5.14 -22.84
CA GLY A 162 -5.27 3.74 -22.90
C GLY A 162 -5.04 2.95 -21.62
N ASN A 163 -4.75 3.61 -20.49
CA ASN A 163 -4.45 2.98 -19.19
C ASN A 163 -3.25 2.01 -19.23
N GLU A 164 -2.40 2.03 -20.28
CA GLU A 164 -1.23 1.16 -20.41
C GLU A 164 -0.01 1.82 -19.74
N ALA A 165 0.33 1.38 -18.54
CA ALA A 165 1.47 1.92 -17.82
C ALA A 165 2.81 1.41 -18.35
N TYR A 166 2.87 0.15 -18.76
CA TYR A 166 4.07 -0.50 -19.30
C TYR A 166 3.69 -1.70 -20.17
N PHE A 167 4.67 -2.18 -20.93
CA PHE A 167 4.59 -3.42 -21.69
C PHE A 167 5.73 -4.34 -21.29
N TYR A 168 5.43 -5.61 -21.09
CA TYR A 168 6.42 -6.62 -20.79
C TYR A 168 6.22 -7.85 -21.67
N GLU A 169 7.28 -8.26 -22.33
CA GLU A 169 7.33 -9.46 -23.14
C GLU A 169 8.61 -10.24 -22.84
N ALA A 170 8.52 -11.54 -22.76
CA ALA A 170 9.65 -12.43 -22.53
C ALA A 170 9.48 -13.71 -23.34
N GLY A 171 10.59 -14.25 -23.83
CA GLY A 171 10.63 -15.45 -24.64
C GLY A 171 11.13 -15.18 -26.05
N ASP A 172 11.00 -16.19 -26.92
CA ASP A 172 11.34 -16.12 -28.34
C ASP A 172 10.07 -16.37 -29.18
N ALA A 173 9.54 -15.29 -29.76
CA ALA A 173 8.32 -15.34 -30.56
C ALA A 173 8.49 -16.27 -31.78
N ALA A 174 9.61 -16.20 -32.48
CA ALA A 174 9.83 -16.99 -33.69
C ALA A 174 9.90 -18.50 -33.39
N VAL A 175 10.55 -18.88 -32.28
CA VAL A 175 10.58 -20.27 -31.83
C VAL A 175 9.18 -20.72 -31.40
N THR A 176 8.44 -19.88 -30.70
CA THR A 176 7.06 -20.16 -30.27
C THR A 176 6.14 -20.35 -31.45
N ASP A 177 6.14 -19.44 -32.42
CA ASP A 177 5.31 -19.51 -33.62
C ASP A 177 5.64 -20.76 -34.47
N ALA A 178 6.94 -21.10 -34.60
CA ALA A 178 7.37 -22.30 -35.28
C ALA A 178 6.92 -23.58 -34.57
N ALA A 179 6.82 -23.58 -33.24
CA ALA A 179 6.28 -24.70 -32.48
C ALA A 179 4.78 -24.85 -32.68
N PHE A 180 4.02 -23.76 -32.63
CA PHE A 180 2.57 -23.77 -32.93
C PHE A 180 2.28 -24.25 -34.36
N ALA A 181 3.06 -23.78 -35.34
CA ALA A 181 2.87 -24.18 -36.73
C ALA A 181 3.10 -25.70 -37.00
N LYS A 182 3.81 -26.39 -36.09
CA LYS A 182 4.11 -27.83 -36.19
C LYS A 182 3.28 -28.68 -35.22
N ALA A 183 2.47 -28.06 -34.37
CA ALA A 183 1.70 -28.79 -33.37
C ALA A 183 0.56 -29.56 -34.01
N ASP A 184 0.42 -30.85 -33.67
CA ASP A 184 -0.70 -31.68 -34.13
C ASP A 184 -2.01 -31.27 -33.49
N TYR A 185 -1.93 -30.73 -32.25
CA TYR A 185 -3.08 -30.24 -31.48
C TYR A 185 -2.74 -28.91 -30.79
N ILE A 186 -3.66 -27.96 -30.88
CA ILE A 186 -3.58 -26.66 -30.19
C ILE A 186 -4.77 -26.58 -29.25
N VAL A 187 -4.51 -26.26 -27.99
CA VAL A 187 -5.54 -26.00 -26.98
C VAL A 187 -5.42 -24.54 -26.55
N GLU A 188 -6.52 -23.82 -26.62
CA GLU A 188 -6.65 -22.44 -26.16
C GLU A 188 -7.57 -22.38 -24.94
N GLN A 189 -7.16 -21.65 -23.91
CA GLN A 189 -7.97 -21.45 -22.72
C GLN A 189 -7.83 -20.01 -22.23
N HIS A 190 -8.97 -19.36 -22.00
CA HIS A 190 -9.03 -18.05 -21.36
C HIS A 190 -9.06 -18.22 -19.83
N LEU A 191 -8.04 -17.71 -19.16
CA LEU A 191 -7.93 -17.77 -17.70
C LEU A 191 -8.13 -16.38 -17.10
N VAL A 192 -9.00 -16.28 -16.10
CA VAL A 192 -9.20 -15.06 -15.31
C VAL A 192 -8.68 -15.29 -13.91
N ILE A 193 -7.61 -14.57 -13.55
CA ILE A 193 -7.07 -14.57 -12.20
C ILE A 193 -7.65 -13.37 -11.46
N ASN A 194 -8.52 -13.64 -10.49
CA ASN A 194 -9.14 -12.60 -9.70
C ASN A 194 -8.12 -11.86 -8.85
N ARG A 195 -8.39 -10.58 -8.57
CA ARG A 195 -7.65 -9.85 -7.54
C ARG A 195 -8.04 -10.40 -6.18
N VAL A 196 -7.03 -10.84 -5.44
CA VAL A 196 -7.17 -11.32 -4.08
C VAL A 196 -6.18 -10.62 -3.17
N THR A 197 -6.48 -10.56 -1.88
CA THR A 197 -5.53 -10.15 -0.83
C THR A 197 -5.13 -11.36 0.00
N ALA A 198 -3.95 -11.32 0.58
CA ALA A 198 -3.48 -12.38 1.48
C ALA A 198 -4.40 -12.52 2.71
N ASN A 199 -5.04 -11.43 3.14
CA ASN A 199 -5.97 -11.39 4.27
C ASN A 199 -5.39 -12.06 5.52
N ALA A 200 -4.16 -11.66 5.88
CA ALA A 200 -3.44 -12.17 7.04
C ALA A 200 -4.25 -11.97 8.33
N LEU A 201 -4.10 -12.89 9.30
CA LEU A 201 -4.77 -12.78 10.60
C LEU A 201 -4.35 -11.53 11.37
N GLU A 202 -3.08 -11.14 11.28
CA GLU A 202 -2.62 -9.83 11.75
C GLU A 202 -2.89 -8.77 10.68
N PRO A 203 -3.80 -7.80 10.93
CA PRO A 203 -3.99 -6.66 10.03
C PRO A 203 -2.71 -5.84 9.91
N ARG A 204 -2.55 -5.17 8.79
CA ARG A 204 -1.38 -4.29 8.60
C ARG A 204 -1.49 -3.08 9.51
N GLY A 205 -0.47 -2.90 10.34
CA GLY A 205 -0.36 -1.79 11.26
C GLY A 205 1.06 -1.25 11.31
N VAL A 206 1.20 -0.06 11.87
CA VAL A 206 2.48 0.58 12.13
C VAL A 206 2.35 1.48 13.36
N VAL A 207 3.39 1.47 14.22
CA VAL A 207 3.54 2.47 15.27
C VAL A 207 4.75 3.32 14.94
N GLY A 208 4.51 4.62 14.72
CA GLY A 208 5.53 5.62 14.43
C GLY A 208 5.91 6.39 15.69
N GLU A 209 7.19 6.60 15.89
CA GLU A 209 7.74 7.37 16.99
C GLU A 209 8.78 8.36 16.46
N TYR A 210 8.78 9.58 16.99
CA TYR A 210 9.78 10.59 16.69
C TYR A 210 10.47 11.07 17.97
N ASP A 211 11.78 10.95 18.00
CA ASP A 211 12.62 11.45 19.08
C ASP A 211 13.17 12.83 18.76
N HIS A 212 12.62 13.86 19.39
CA HIS A 212 13.06 15.24 19.24
C HIS A 212 14.53 15.47 19.66
N GLY A 213 15.06 14.69 20.59
CA GLY A 213 16.43 14.83 21.07
C GLY A 213 17.47 14.40 20.05
N THR A 214 17.15 13.37 19.26
CA THR A 214 18.07 12.80 18.25
C THR A 214 17.65 13.10 16.82
N GLY A 215 16.44 13.61 16.58
CA GLY A 215 15.86 13.82 15.27
C GLY A 215 15.56 12.51 14.51
N ARG A 216 15.38 11.40 15.22
CA ARG A 216 15.17 10.07 14.63
C ARG A 216 13.72 9.64 14.65
N TYR A 217 13.32 9.02 13.55
CA TYR A 217 12.07 8.29 13.43
C TYR A 217 12.28 6.81 13.71
N THR A 218 11.36 6.18 14.42
CA THR A 218 11.29 4.73 14.57
C THR A 218 9.91 4.25 14.10
N LEU A 219 9.88 3.25 13.21
CA LEU A 219 8.67 2.58 12.78
C LEU A 219 8.70 1.13 13.27
N ASN A 220 7.75 0.76 14.12
CA ASN A 220 7.48 -0.62 14.48
C ASN A 220 6.37 -1.15 13.56
N CYS A 221 6.64 -2.23 12.80
CA CYS A 221 5.72 -2.70 11.76
C CYS A 221 6.02 -4.14 11.33
N GLY A 222 4.99 -4.85 10.87
CA GLY A 222 5.11 -6.20 10.32
C GLY A 222 5.37 -6.17 8.82
N PHE A 223 6.57 -5.75 8.38
CA PHE A 223 6.92 -5.70 6.95
C PHE A 223 7.89 -6.81 6.55
N GLN A 224 7.63 -7.42 5.41
CA GLN A 224 8.64 -8.18 4.68
C GLN A 224 9.66 -7.22 4.05
N ARG A 225 10.92 -7.67 3.89
CA ARG A 225 11.99 -6.90 3.24
C ARG A 225 12.27 -5.53 3.91
N PRO A 226 12.47 -5.46 5.23
CA PRO A 226 12.56 -4.22 6.00
C PRO A 226 13.64 -3.24 5.49
N TYR A 227 14.75 -3.74 4.96
CA TYR A 227 15.84 -2.90 4.44
C TYR A 227 15.42 -2.08 3.21
N PHE A 228 14.65 -2.69 2.29
CA PHE A 228 14.16 -1.97 1.12
C PHE A 228 13.12 -0.92 1.52
N PHE A 229 12.17 -1.31 2.39
CA PHE A 229 11.17 -0.37 2.89
C PHE A 229 11.79 0.82 3.62
N ARG A 230 12.80 0.57 4.48
CA ARG A 230 13.49 1.66 5.18
C ARG A 230 14.08 2.66 4.19
N LYS A 231 14.81 2.17 3.18
CA LYS A 231 15.41 3.00 2.14
C LYS A 231 14.36 3.82 1.40
N ASP A 232 13.30 3.17 0.94
CA ASP A 232 12.28 3.82 0.12
C ASP A 232 11.44 4.82 0.94
N ILE A 233 11.04 4.48 2.16
CA ILE A 233 10.30 5.39 3.05
C ILE A 233 11.16 6.61 3.38
N ALA A 234 12.43 6.42 3.76
CA ALA A 234 13.30 7.53 4.09
C ALA A 234 13.56 8.45 2.88
N ALA A 235 13.98 7.88 1.75
CA ALA A 235 14.41 8.66 0.61
C ALA A 235 13.26 9.27 -0.20
N ILE A 236 12.14 8.55 -0.36
CA ILE A 236 11.07 8.93 -1.26
C ILE A 236 9.91 9.57 -0.50
N ALA A 237 9.39 8.89 0.53
CA ALA A 237 8.23 9.37 1.27
C ALA A 237 8.60 10.52 2.23
N LEU A 238 9.53 10.29 3.15
CA LEU A 238 9.90 11.27 4.18
C LEU A 238 10.94 12.29 3.72
N LYS A 239 11.72 11.99 2.66
CA LYS A 239 12.81 12.82 2.14
C LYS A 239 13.85 13.18 3.20
N ILE A 240 14.20 12.20 4.04
CA ILE A 240 15.21 12.32 5.09
C ILE A 240 16.40 11.38 4.81
N PRO A 241 17.56 11.62 5.41
CA PRO A 241 18.68 10.67 5.39
C PRO A 241 18.27 9.31 5.96
N GLU A 242 18.63 8.22 5.29
CA GLU A 242 18.29 6.86 5.72
C GLU A 242 18.66 6.53 7.19
N PRO A 243 19.81 7.00 7.74
CA PRO A 243 20.16 6.77 9.14
C PRO A 243 19.21 7.42 10.16
N GLN A 244 18.39 8.39 9.75
CA GLN A 244 17.38 9.01 10.62
C GLN A 244 16.11 8.16 10.75
N LEU A 245 15.95 7.11 9.95
CA LEU A 245 14.84 6.18 10.05
C LEU A 245 15.32 4.83 10.58
N ARG A 246 14.76 4.41 11.70
CA ARG A 246 14.87 3.05 12.24
C ARG A 246 13.59 2.29 11.95
N LEU A 247 13.71 1.10 11.37
CA LEU A 247 12.57 0.20 11.14
C LEU A 247 12.78 -1.06 11.97
N ILE A 248 11.79 -1.41 12.77
CA ILE A 248 11.79 -2.58 13.65
C ILE A 248 10.67 -3.51 13.21
N THR A 249 11.03 -4.75 12.91
CA THR A 249 10.09 -5.80 12.56
C THR A 249 10.23 -6.94 13.56
N GLY A 250 9.14 -7.25 14.25
CA GLY A 250 9.04 -8.37 15.19
C GLY A 250 8.42 -9.62 14.56
N ASP A 251 7.55 -10.27 15.30
CA ASP A 251 6.71 -11.35 14.74
C ASP A 251 5.73 -10.78 13.71
N ILE A 252 5.44 -11.55 12.67
CA ILE A 252 4.52 -11.17 11.59
C ILE A 252 3.44 -12.22 11.49
N GLY A 253 2.18 -11.82 11.65
CA GLY A 253 1.01 -12.70 11.70
C GLY A 253 0.43 -13.06 10.32
N GLY A 254 1.27 -13.04 9.28
CA GLY A 254 0.93 -13.42 7.92
C GLY A 254 1.47 -12.44 6.87
N SER A 255 1.35 -12.81 5.59
CA SER A 255 1.90 -12.00 4.48
C SER A 255 1.04 -12.13 3.21
#